data_17458d905e0380d1d211d126597eb31d
#
_entry.id   17458d905e0380d1d211d126597eb31d
#
_cell.length_a   1.000
_cell.length_b   1.000
_cell.length_c   1.000
_cell.angle_alpha   90.00
_cell.angle_beta   90.00
_cell.angle_gamma   90.00
#
_symmetry.space_group_name_H-M   'P 1'
#
loop_
_entity.id
_entity.type
_entity.pdbx_description
1 polymer ?
#
loop_
_entity_poly.entity_id
_entity_poly.type
_entity_poly.pdbx_seq_one_letter_code
_entity_poly.pdbx_strand_id
1 'polypeptide(L)'
;YGLERLAMYLQGVENVYDLKWTENLSYGDVYLQNEQEQSAYNFEHADADFLFTAFGAHEKQAQHLMVEQLALPAYEQVLKAAHTFNLLDARGAISVTERAAYIGRIRNLARAVAQSYYESRERLGFPMAPREWVAQMPAAKEKQGEKAGA
;
A
#
# COMPACT_ATOMS: atom_id res chain seq x y z
N TYR A 1 -9.20 9.64 13.18
CA TYR A 1 -8.70 10.24 14.43
C TYR A 1 -7.23 10.01 14.58
N GLY A 2 -6.42 9.69 15.10
CA GLY A 2 -5.00 9.42 15.32
C GLY A 2 -4.72 9.34 16.81
N LEU A 3 -3.91 8.40 17.23
CA LEU A 3 -3.58 8.22 18.64
C LEU A 3 -2.85 9.45 19.20
N GLU A 4 -2.02 10.08 18.39
CA GLU A 4 -1.28 11.30 18.76
C GLU A 4 -2.24 12.45 19.13
N ARG A 5 -3.28 12.69 18.36
CA ARG A 5 -4.27 13.74 18.67
C ARG A 5 -5.03 13.46 19.95
N LEU A 6 -5.40 12.19 20.19
CA LEU A 6 -6.06 11.81 21.44
C LEU A 6 -5.10 11.96 22.63
N ALA A 7 -3.84 11.57 22.47
CA ALA A 7 -2.82 11.72 23.50
C ALA A 7 -2.55 13.21 23.82
N MET A 8 -2.46 14.07 22.80
CA MET A 8 -2.31 15.52 22.98
C MET A 8 -3.46 16.10 23.82
N TYR A 9 -4.70 15.72 23.50
CA TYR A 9 -5.87 16.16 24.28
C TYR A 9 -5.81 15.67 25.74
N LEU A 10 -5.47 14.40 25.96
CA LEU A 10 -5.39 13.81 27.29
C LEU A 10 -4.25 14.40 28.13
N GLN A 11 -3.12 14.71 27.50
CA GLN A 11 -1.96 15.30 28.17
C GLN A 11 -2.00 16.84 28.24
N GLY A 12 -2.95 17.48 27.53
CA GLY A 12 -3.08 18.93 27.53
C GLY A 12 -1.93 19.66 26.84
N VAL A 13 -1.33 19.05 25.81
CA VAL A 13 -0.24 19.64 25.02
C VAL A 13 -0.74 20.08 23.65
N GLU A 14 -0.18 21.17 23.11
CA GLU A 14 -0.57 21.73 21.81
C GLU A 14 0.30 21.22 20.67
N ASN A 15 1.53 20.76 20.97
CA ASN A 15 2.46 20.23 20.00
C ASN A 15 2.65 18.72 20.22
N VAL A 16 2.59 17.95 19.13
CA VAL A 16 2.77 16.49 19.18
C VAL A 16 4.12 16.08 19.75
N TYR A 17 5.16 16.86 19.51
CA TYR A 17 6.51 16.56 19.99
C TYR A 17 6.70 16.76 21.50
N ASP A 18 5.77 17.48 22.15
CA ASP A 18 5.75 17.69 23.60
C ASP A 18 5.04 16.54 24.35
N LEU A 19 4.44 15.59 23.63
CA LEU A 19 3.85 14.41 24.25
C LEU A 19 4.89 13.64 25.04
N LYS A 20 4.55 13.24 26.26
CA LYS A 20 5.37 12.32 27.04
C LYS A 20 5.28 10.91 26.45
N TRP A 21 6.44 10.38 26.05
CA TRP A 21 6.59 8.99 25.65
C TRP A 21 6.80 8.09 26.86
N THR A 22 7.68 8.54 27.76
CA THR A 22 7.92 7.98 29.08
C THR A 22 8.11 9.12 30.10
N GLU A 23 8.47 8.81 31.35
CA GLU A 23 8.77 9.86 32.35
C GLU A 23 9.89 10.81 31.91
N ASN A 24 10.88 10.31 31.16
CA ASN A 24 12.10 11.03 30.81
C ASN A 24 12.28 11.28 29.31
N LEU A 25 11.33 10.84 28.47
CA LEU A 25 11.40 10.99 27.01
C LEU A 25 10.11 11.61 26.49
N SER A 26 10.25 12.54 25.57
CA SER A 26 9.16 13.08 24.76
C SER A 26 8.98 12.31 23.46
N TYR A 27 7.85 12.49 22.80
CA TYR A 27 7.62 12.05 21.42
C TYR A 27 8.64 12.68 20.46
N GLY A 28 9.02 13.94 20.70
CA GLY A 28 10.05 14.64 19.95
C GLY A 28 11.40 13.96 20.02
N ASP A 29 11.83 13.50 21.22
CA ASP A 29 13.11 12.79 21.37
C ASP A 29 13.17 11.51 20.52
N VAL A 30 12.03 10.88 20.28
CA VAL A 30 11.95 9.63 19.52
C VAL A 30 11.78 9.87 18.01
N TYR A 31 10.96 10.84 17.60
CA TYR A 31 10.48 10.93 16.21
C TYR A 31 10.87 12.21 15.46
N LEU A 32 11.22 13.32 16.13
CA LEU A 32 11.45 14.60 15.47
C LEU A 32 12.58 14.53 14.43
N GLN A 33 13.69 13.90 14.78
CA GLN A 33 14.84 13.80 13.85
C GLN A 33 14.47 12.98 12.61
N ASN A 34 13.76 11.86 12.78
CA ASN A 34 13.29 11.06 11.66
C ASN A 34 12.34 11.85 10.75
N GLU A 35 11.41 12.62 11.33
CA GLU A 35 10.48 13.46 10.55
C GLU A 35 11.23 14.52 9.73
N GLN A 36 12.22 15.17 10.32
CA GLN A 36 13.04 16.17 9.64
C GLN A 36 13.82 15.56 8.46
N GLU A 37 14.48 14.44 8.67
CA GLU A 37 15.24 13.74 7.63
C GLU A 37 14.35 13.21 6.51
N GLN A 38 13.20 12.62 6.84
CA GLN A 38 12.25 12.14 5.84
C GLN A 38 11.63 13.31 5.05
N SER A 39 11.32 14.41 5.70
CA SER A 39 10.84 15.63 5.00
C SER A 39 11.88 16.17 4.04
N ALA A 40 13.14 16.30 4.48
CA ALA A 40 14.23 16.75 3.62
C ALA A 40 14.41 15.79 2.42
N TYR A 41 14.40 14.49 2.66
CA TYR A 41 14.46 13.51 1.58
C TYR A 41 13.28 13.66 0.60
N ASN A 42 12.05 13.70 1.10
CA ASN A 42 10.85 13.72 0.28
C ASN A 42 10.73 14.99 -0.60
N PHE A 43 11.09 16.14 -0.06
CA PHE A 43 10.89 17.43 -0.73
C PHE A 43 12.14 17.99 -1.43
N GLU A 44 13.33 17.61 -1.01
CA GLU A 44 14.56 18.24 -1.46
C GLU A 44 15.54 17.28 -2.15
N HIS A 45 15.72 16.06 -1.64
CA HIS A 45 16.85 15.21 -2.01
C HIS A 45 16.49 13.94 -2.76
N ALA A 46 15.22 13.49 -2.76
CA ALA A 46 14.85 12.28 -3.49
C ALA A 46 15.15 12.45 -5.00
N ASP A 47 15.90 11.51 -5.56
CA ASP A 47 16.31 11.50 -6.96
C ASP A 47 15.13 11.11 -7.86
N ALA A 48 14.73 12.00 -8.78
CA ALA A 48 13.58 11.80 -9.65
C ALA A 48 13.78 10.65 -10.65
N ASP A 49 14.98 10.49 -11.23
CA ASP A 49 15.25 9.45 -12.22
C ASP A 49 15.22 8.07 -11.57
N PHE A 50 15.79 7.98 -10.37
CA PHE A 50 15.66 6.78 -9.55
C PHE A 50 14.18 6.43 -9.28
N LEU A 51 13.37 7.42 -8.88
CA LEU A 51 11.95 7.21 -8.57
C LEU A 51 11.14 6.79 -9.79
N PHE A 52 11.38 7.38 -10.97
CA PHE A 52 10.72 6.93 -12.22
C PHE A 52 11.06 5.49 -12.55
N THR A 53 12.33 5.13 -12.42
CA THR A 53 12.81 3.76 -12.64
C THR A 53 12.20 2.79 -11.64
N ALA A 54 12.20 3.14 -10.36
CA ALA A 54 11.64 2.32 -9.29
C ALA A 54 10.13 2.09 -9.46
N PHE A 55 9.37 3.14 -9.79
CA PHE A 55 7.95 3.01 -10.07
C PHE A 55 7.67 1.98 -11.17
N GLY A 56 8.37 2.10 -12.32
CA GLY A 56 8.22 1.19 -13.44
C GLY A 56 8.61 -0.26 -13.08
N ALA A 57 9.64 -0.43 -12.25
CA ALA A 57 10.07 -1.74 -11.78
C ALA A 57 9.04 -2.38 -10.86
N HIS A 58 8.50 -1.64 -9.91
CA HIS A 58 7.45 -2.12 -9.00
C HIS A 58 6.16 -2.48 -9.73
N GLU A 59 5.75 -1.67 -10.71
CA GLU A 59 4.58 -1.95 -11.55
C GLU A 59 4.74 -3.26 -12.32
N LYS A 60 5.87 -3.44 -13.01
CA LYS A 60 6.17 -4.68 -13.77
C LYS A 60 6.22 -5.90 -12.85
N GLN A 61 6.84 -5.76 -11.68
CA GLN A 61 6.92 -6.85 -10.72
C GLN A 61 5.54 -7.22 -10.16
N ALA A 62 4.69 -6.22 -9.85
CA ALA A 62 3.32 -6.48 -9.41
C ALA A 62 2.53 -7.26 -10.48
N GLN A 63 2.64 -6.85 -11.76
CA GLN A 63 1.97 -7.53 -12.88
C GLN A 63 2.45 -8.98 -13.04
N HIS A 64 3.76 -9.21 -12.97
CA HIS A 64 4.34 -10.57 -13.03
C HIS A 64 3.80 -11.45 -11.88
N LEU A 65 3.84 -10.96 -10.64
CA LEU A 65 3.36 -11.71 -9.48
C LEU A 65 1.87 -12.04 -9.55
N MET A 66 1.06 -11.20 -10.17
CA MET A 66 -0.35 -11.51 -10.42
C MET A 66 -0.53 -12.65 -11.43
N VAL A 67 0.30 -12.72 -12.46
CA VAL A 67 0.31 -13.85 -13.42
C VAL A 67 0.64 -15.16 -12.69
N GLU A 68 1.60 -15.12 -11.76
CA GLU A 68 1.98 -16.25 -10.91
C GLU A 68 0.97 -16.53 -9.76
N GLN A 69 -0.16 -15.81 -9.72
CA GLN A 69 -1.21 -15.93 -8.69
C GLN A 69 -0.72 -15.62 -7.25
N LEU A 70 0.30 -14.81 -7.12
CA LEU A 70 0.91 -14.39 -5.85
C LEU A 70 0.40 -13.01 -5.43
N ALA A 71 -0.89 -12.93 -5.07
CA ALA A 71 -1.58 -11.67 -4.80
C ALA A 71 -0.96 -10.87 -3.63
N LEU A 72 -0.50 -11.54 -2.56
CA LEU A 72 0.05 -10.85 -1.38
C LEU A 72 1.37 -10.14 -1.68
N PRO A 73 2.41 -10.80 -2.24
CA PRO A 73 3.63 -10.09 -2.65
C PRO A 73 3.38 -9.10 -3.80
N ALA A 74 2.39 -9.33 -4.68
CA ALA A 74 1.98 -8.34 -5.68
C ALA A 74 1.46 -7.06 -5.01
N TYR A 75 0.67 -7.18 -3.94
CA TYR A 75 0.19 -6.04 -3.18
C TYR A 75 1.31 -5.21 -2.57
N GLU A 76 2.35 -5.84 -2.03
CA GLU A 76 3.53 -5.11 -1.55
C GLU A 76 4.19 -4.27 -2.64
N GLN A 77 4.26 -4.78 -3.88
CA GLN A 77 4.80 -4.00 -5.00
C GLN A 77 3.89 -2.82 -5.36
N VAL A 78 2.57 -2.98 -5.28
CA VAL A 78 1.62 -1.87 -5.47
C VAL A 78 1.80 -0.78 -4.41
N LEU A 79 2.00 -1.15 -3.15
CA LEU A 79 2.28 -0.19 -2.07
C LEU A 79 3.59 0.58 -2.33
N LYS A 80 4.64 -0.12 -2.77
CA LYS A 80 5.93 0.51 -3.13
C LYS A 80 5.77 1.45 -4.33
N ALA A 81 5.03 1.05 -5.36
CA ALA A 81 4.73 1.92 -6.50
C ALA A 81 3.95 3.17 -6.08
N ALA A 82 2.94 3.02 -5.21
CA ALA A 82 2.16 4.14 -4.69
C ALA A 82 3.02 5.10 -3.85
N HIS A 83 3.90 4.57 -3.00
CA HIS A 83 4.85 5.38 -2.25
C HIS A 83 5.81 6.14 -3.16
N THR A 84 6.39 5.46 -4.16
CA THR A 84 7.29 6.08 -5.15
C THR A 84 6.59 7.21 -5.92
N PHE A 85 5.32 7.03 -6.29
CA PHE A 85 4.51 8.08 -6.89
C PHE A 85 4.33 9.28 -5.95
N ASN A 86 4.07 9.05 -4.66
CA ASN A 86 3.95 10.14 -3.69
C ASN A 86 5.24 10.96 -3.58
N LEU A 87 6.40 10.32 -3.66
CA LEU A 87 7.70 11.01 -3.68
C LEU A 87 7.88 11.83 -4.97
N LEU A 88 7.53 11.30 -6.13
CA LEU A 88 7.56 12.04 -7.40
C LEU A 88 6.64 13.26 -7.36
N ASP A 89 5.46 13.14 -6.81
CA ASP A 89 4.49 14.22 -6.63
C ASP A 89 5.04 15.29 -5.66
N ALA A 90 5.59 14.88 -4.53
CA ALA A 90 6.21 15.76 -3.53
C ALA A 90 7.42 16.52 -4.09
N ARG A 91 8.24 15.87 -4.93
CA ARG A 91 9.37 16.49 -5.63
C ARG A 91 8.96 17.46 -6.74
N GLY A 92 7.66 17.52 -7.09
CA GLY A 92 7.20 18.29 -8.24
C GLY A 92 7.74 17.77 -9.60
N ALA A 93 8.15 16.50 -9.65
CA ALA A 93 8.75 15.88 -10.82
C ALA A 93 7.74 15.50 -11.92
N ILE A 94 6.45 15.54 -11.62
CA ILE A 94 5.35 15.16 -12.53
C ILE A 94 4.38 16.31 -12.71
N SER A 95 3.88 16.47 -13.94
CA SER A 95 2.84 17.43 -14.27
C SER A 95 1.45 16.98 -13.77
N VAL A 96 0.49 17.92 -13.76
CA VAL A 96 -0.90 17.60 -13.37
C VAL A 96 -1.51 16.49 -14.24
N THR A 97 -1.21 16.48 -15.55
CA THR A 97 -1.70 15.45 -16.47
C THR A 97 -1.07 14.10 -16.21
N GLU A 98 0.24 14.06 -16.00
CA GLU A 98 0.96 12.82 -15.65
C GLU A 98 0.50 12.28 -14.31
N ARG A 99 0.24 13.15 -13.33
CA ARG A 99 -0.31 12.77 -12.03
C ARG A 99 -1.59 11.95 -12.16
N ALA A 100 -2.51 12.39 -13.01
CA ALA A 100 -3.75 11.65 -13.27
C ALA A 100 -3.48 10.26 -13.90
N ALA A 101 -2.51 10.18 -14.80
CA ALA A 101 -2.11 8.91 -15.44
C ALA A 101 -1.49 7.93 -14.42
N TYR A 102 -0.58 8.40 -13.55
CA TYR A 102 0.00 7.58 -12.48
C TYR A 102 -1.06 7.06 -11.49
N ILE A 103 -1.99 7.91 -11.08
CA ILE A 103 -3.12 7.51 -10.22
C ILE A 103 -3.95 6.43 -10.91
N GLY A 104 -4.21 6.56 -12.20
CA GLY A 104 -4.93 5.55 -13.01
C GLY A 104 -4.20 4.21 -13.01
N ARG A 105 -2.88 4.20 -13.21
CA ARG A 105 -2.04 2.99 -13.20
C ARG A 105 -2.10 2.29 -11.83
N ILE A 106 -1.92 3.03 -10.74
CA ILE A 106 -1.97 2.50 -9.37
C ILE A 106 -3.35 1.91 -9.07
N ARG A 107 -4.44 2.61 -9.43
CA ARG A 107 -5.81 2.09 -9.25
C ARG A 107 -6.06 0.79 -10.00
N ASN A 108 -5.55 0.68 -11.21
CA ASN A 108 -5.68 -0.54 -12.01
C ASN A 108 -4.91 -1.71 -11.38
N LEU A 109 -3.69 -1.47 -10.92
CA LEU A 109 -2.91 -2.47 -10.18
C LEU A 109 -3.61 -2.91 -8.90
N ALA A 110 -4.09 -1.96 -8.09
CA ALA A 110 -4.79 -2.26 -6.84
C ALA A 110 -6.08 -3.09 -7.09
N ARG A 111 -6.85 -2.74 -8.13
CA ARG A 111 -8.04 -3.51 -8.53
C ARG A 111 -7.67 -4.93 -8.94
N ALA A 112 -6.65 -5.10 -9.77
CA ALA A 112 -6.20 -6.40 -10.24
C ALA A 112 -5.71 -7.27 -9.08
N VAL A 113 -4.94 -6.71 -8.14
CA VAL A 113 -4.49 -7.42 -6.94
C VAL A 113 -5.66 -7.81 -6.05
N ALA A 114 -6.63 -6.90 -5.83
CA ALA A 114 -7.81 -7.22 -5.02
C ALA A 114 -8.62 -8.37 -5.63
N GLN A 115 -8.78 -8.38 -6.95
CA GLN A 115 -9.45 -9.47 -7.67
C GLN A 115 -8.68 -10.79 -7.53
N SER A 116 -7.37 -10.78 -7.77
CA SER A 116 -6.51 -11.95 -7.61
C SER A 116 -6.52 -12.50 -6.17
N TYR A 117 -6.53 -11.61 -5.17
CA TYR A 117 -6.65 -11.99 -3.78
C TYR A 117 -8.00 -12.65 -3.48
N TYR A 118 -9.11 -12.04 -3.93
CA TYR A 118 -10.45 -12.60 -3.78
C TYR A 118 -10.52 -14.02 -4.35
N GLU A 119 -10.09 -14.19 -5.60
CA GLU A 119 -10.06 -15.50 -6.28
C GLU A 119 -9.19 -16.53 -5.53
N SER A 120 -8.08 -16.08 -4.92
CA SER A 120 -7.26 -16.96 -4.08
C SER A 120 -7.99 -17.41 -2.82
N ARG A 121 -8.78 -16.52 -2.20
CA ARG A 121 -9.60 -16.88 -1.02
C ARG A 121 -10.75 -17.82 -1.39
N GLU A 122 -11.37 -17.59 -2.54
CA GLU A 122 -12.42 -18.44 -3.07
C GLU A 122 -11.92 -19.87 -3.31
N ARG A 123 -10.74 -20.02 -3.96
CA ARG A 123 -10.11 -21.34 -4.15
C ARG A 123 -9.82 -22.07 -2.85
N LEU A 124 -9.56 -21.35 -1.77
CA LEU A 124 -9.33 -21.89 -0.43
C LEU A 124 -10.62 -22.10 0.38
N GLY A 125 -11.80 -21.82 -0.20
CA GLY A 125 -13.08 -21.91 0.49
C GLY A 125 -13.28 -20.84 1.57
N PHE A 126 -12.69 -19.66 1.42
CA PHE A 126 -12.81 -18.53 2.36
C PHE A 126 -12.52 -18.90 3.83
N PRO A 127 -11.31 -19.34 4.17
CA PRO A 127 -10.98 -19.94 5.48
C PRO A 127 -11.19 -18.99 6.67
N MET A 128 -11.31 -17.69 6.44
CA MET A 128 -11.53 -16.67 7.48
C MET A 128 -13.01 -16.22 7.58
N ALA A 129 -13.88 -16.72 6.72
CA ALA A 129 -15.29 -16.36 6.73
C ALA A 129 -16.08 -17.27 7.69
N PRO A 130 -17.18 -16.77 8.30
CA PRO A 130 -18.09 -17.61 9.08
C PRO A 130 -18.63 -18.77 8.22
N ARG A 131 -18.67 -19.97 8.78
CA ARG A 131 -19.13 -21.19 8.06
C ARG A 131 -20.54 -21.05 7.49
N GLU A 132 -21.42 -20.38 8.24
CA GLU A 132 -22.80 -20.10 7.82
C GLU A 132 -22.86 -19.23 6.55
N TRP A 133 -21.96 -18.26 6.46
CA TRP A 133 -21.85 -17.40 5.29
C TRP A 133 -21.31 -18.17 4.08
N VAL A 134 -20.28 -18.99 4.27
CA VAL A 134 -19.71 -19.84 3.21
C VAL A 134 -20.75 -20.83 2.67
N ALA A 135 -21.56 -21.41 3.54
CA ALA A 135 -22.62 -22.35 3.16
C ALA A 135 -23.75 -21.71 2.32
N GLN A 136 -23.91 -20.39 2.40
CA GLN A 136 -24.91 -19.65 1.62
C GLN A 136 -24.36 -19.14 0.28
N MET A 137 -23.03 -19.22 0.05
CA MET A 137 -22.46 -18.85 -1.23
C MET A 137 -22.88 -19.83 -2.33
N PRO A 138 -23.22 -19.33 -3.53
CA PRO A 138 -23.41 -20.23 -4.65
C PRO A 138 -22.12 -21.03 -4.84
N ALA A 139 -22.23 -22.35 -4.92
CA ALA A 139 -21.09 -23.24 -5.11
C ALA A 139 -20.21 -22.67 -6.22
N ALA A 140 -18.94 -22.45 -5.92
CA ALA A 140 -17.97 -21.98 -6.91
C ALA A 140 -18.10 -22.97 -8.09
N LYS A 141 -18.48 -22.44 -9.25
CA LYS A 141 -18.56 -23.27 -10.46
C LYS A 141 -17.17 -23.84 -10.62
N GLU A 142 -17.03 -25.15 -10.37
CA GLU A 142 -15.86 -25.92 -10.76
C GLU A 142 -15.60 -25.61 -12.21
N LYS A 143 -14.64 -24.76 -12.48
CA LYS A 143 -13.98 -24.71 -13.76
C LYS A 143 -13.17 -25.99 -13.82
N GLN A 144 -13.86 -27.11 -14.02
CA GLN A 144 -13.22 -28.34 -14.45
C GLN A 144 -12.46 -28.03 -15.71
N GLY A 145 -11.15 -28.21 -15.62
CA GLY A 145 -10.23 -28.05 -16.72
C GLY A 145 -10.61 -28.96 -17.88
N GLU A 146 -10.99 -28.34 -18.95
CA GLU A 146 -10.86 -28.91 -20.28
C GLU A 146 -9.38 -28.91 -20.66
N LYS A 147 -8.65 -29.88 -20.11
CA LYS A 147 -7.36 -30.36 -20.59
C LYS A 147 -7.35 -31.86 -20.52
N ALA A 148 -8.08 -32.48 -21.42
CA ALA A 148 -7.83 -33.87 -21.80
C ALA A 148 -8.31 -34.00 -23.26
N GLY A 149 -7.37 -34.14 -24.15
CA GLY A 149 -7.64 -34.68 -25.49
C GLY A 149 -7.13 -33.82 -26.64
N ALA A 150 -5.89 -33.96 -27.01
CA ALA A 150 -5.39 -34.29 -28.34
C ALA A 150 -3.87 -34.28 -28.32
#